data_73cb46b1dfffdc4ab4f040be3c68e3ba
#
_entry.id   73cb46b1dfffdc4ab4f040be3c68e3ba
#
_cell.length_a   1.000
_cell.length_b   1.000
_cell.length_c   1.000
_cell.angle_alpha   90.00
_cell.angle_beta   90.00
_cell.angle_gamma   90.00
#
_symmetry.space_group_name_H-M   'P 1'
#
loop_
_entity.id
_entity.type
_entity.pdbx_description
1 polymer ?
#
loop_
_entity_poly.entity_id
_entity_poly.type
_entity_poly.pdbx_seq_one_letter_code
_entity_poly.pdbx_strand_id
1 'polypeptide(L)'
;MGKEVFESFRPGHQRLVCIDSDGCAFDTMEIKHKECFCPAMIKHWGLQPISKYARMAWEFENLYSKDRGLSRFITLYRSIELLKDWDAVREYDFEFPDTGALGRWLREAPAANNAALAGSGDPVLERTLCWSLESNERISDMVYGIPPFPHVKESILSLSREADIIVVSATAREALQREWEENGLLPYVSMI
;
A
#
# COMPACT_ATOMS: atom_id res chain seq x y z
N MET A 1 -4.47 -14.01 -8.53
CA MET A 1 -5.84 -13.91 -9.04
C MET A 1 -5.72 -13.46 -10.49
N GLY A 2 -6.01 -14.32 -11.41
CA GLY A 2 -5.62 -14.14 -12.78
C GLY A 2 -6.80 -13.80 -13.69
N LYS A 3 -6.56 -13.97 -14.99
CA LYS A 3 -7.49 -13.72 -16.10
C LYS A 3 -8.88 -14.32 -15.91
N GLU A 4 -9.02 -15.40 -15.13
CA GLU A 4 -10.26 -16.13 -14.88
C GLU A 4 -11.40 -15.25 -14.29
N VAL A 5 -11.06 -14.29 -13.41
CA VAL A 5 -12.06 -13.39 -12.83
C VAL A 5 -12.63 -12.47 -13.89
N PHE A 6 -11.79 -11.96 -14.79
CA PHE A 6 -12.24 -11.13 -15.91
C PHE A 6 -12.99 -11.94 -16.98
N GLU A 7 -12.62 -13.19 -17.21
CA GLU A 7 -13.29 -14.09 -18.15
C GLU A 7 -14.71 -14.44 -17.72
N SER A 8 -14.99 -14.42 -16.41
CA SER A 8 -16.33 -14.63 -15.85
C SER A 8 -17.21 -13.37 -15.81
N PHE A 9 -16.61 -12.19 -15.98
CA PHE A 9 -17.35 -10.94 -15.94
C PHE A 9 -18.36 -10.85 -17.10
N ARG A 10 -19.58 -10.47 -16.80
CA ARG A 10 -20.64 -10.24 -17.78
C ARG A 10 -21.11 -8.80 -17.66
N PRO A 11 -20.85 -7.97 -18.68
CA PRO A 11 -21.28 -6.58 -18.68
C PRO A 11 -22.80 -6.46 -18.60
N GLY A 12 -23.28 -5.60 -17.71
CA GLY A 12 -24.69 -5.20 -17.62
C GLY A 12 -24.97 -3.91 -18.39
N HIS A 13 -23.89 -3.12 -18.65
CA HIS A 13 -23.98 -1.83 -19.31
C HIS A 13 -22.97 -1.74 -20.47
N GLN A 14 -23.17 -0.73 -21.32
CA GLN A 14 -22.23 -0.43 -22.43
C GLN A 14 -20.97 0.32 -21.98
N ARG A 15 -20.97 0.83 -20.75
CA ARG A 15 -19.85 1.62 -20.18
C ARG A 15 -19.26 0.87 -19.00
N LEU A 16 -17.95 1.00 -18.86
CA LEU A 16 -17.18 0.47 -17.73
C LEU A 16 -16.44 1.62 -17.04
N VAL A 17 -16.53 1.67 -15.72
CA VAL A 17 -15.79 2.62 -14.88
C VAL A 17 -14.89 1.83 -13.95
N CYS A 18 -13.60 2.15 -13.94
CA CYS A 18 -12.61 1.59 -13.03
C CYS A 18 -12.34 2.61 -11.92
N ILE A 19 -12.46 2.19 -10.66
CA ILE A 19 -12.27 3.06 -9.50
C ILE A 19 -11.17 2.45 -8.63
N ASP A 20 -10.17 3.26 -8.26
CA ASP A 20 -9.21 2.90 -7.22
C ASP A 20 -9.82 3.13 -5.83
N SER A 21 -9.40 2.35 -4.82
CA SER A 21 -9.93 2.44 -3.46
C SER A 21 -9.15 3.43 -2.61
N ASP A 22 -7.85 3.13 -2.37
CA ASP A 22 -7.01 3.85 -1.44
C ASP A 22 -6.63 5.26 -1.95
N GLY A 23 -7.06 6.29 -1.25
CA GLY A 23 -6.79 7.68 -1.63
C GLY A 23 -7.57 8.17 -2.85
N CYS A 24 -8.55 7.38 -3.30
CA CYS A 24 -9.50 7.71 -4.36
C CYS A 24 -10.95 7.63 -3.85
N ALA A 25 -11.43 6.44 -3.52
CA ALA A 25 -12.76 6.28 -2.91
C ALA A 25 -12.73 6.54 -1.40
N PHE A 26 -11.66 6.12 -0.70
CA PHE A 26 -11.51 6.24 0.75
C PHE A 26 -10.22 6.93 1.15
N ASP A 27 -10.26 7.70 2.26
CA ASP A 27 -9.10 8.39 2.83
C ASP A 27 -8.26 7.45 3.71
N THR A 28 -7.81 6.37 3.13
CA THR A 28 -7.06 5.32 3.83
C THR A 28 -5.54 5.47 3.73
N MET A 29 -5.03 6.32 2.84
CA MET A 29 -3.60 6.48 2.61
C MET A 29 -2.87 7.02 3.85
N GLU A 30 -3.41 8.07 4.49
CA GLU A 30 -2.79 8.69 5.65
C GLU A 30 -2.63 7.67 6.81
N ILE A 31 -3.71 7.02 7.21
CA ILE A 31 -3.69 6.06 8.31
C ILE A 31 -2.81 4.85 8.00
N LYS A 32 -2.90 4.27 6.79
CA LYS A 32 -2.06 3.13 6.39
C LYS A 32 -0.58 3.49 6.43
N HIS A 33 -0.20 4.63 5.87
CA HIS A 33 1.21 4.99 5.77
C HIS A 33 1.79 5.53 7.07
N LYS A 34 1.06 6.35 7.82
CA LYS A 34 1.56 6.97 9.06
C LYS A 34 1.50 6.03 10.26
N GLU A 35 0.44 5.25 10.40
CA GLU A 35 0.19 4.47 11.61
C GLU A 35 0.51 2.97 11.45
N CYS A 36 0.55 2.46 10.23
CA CYS A 36 0.82 1.04 10.00
C CYS A 36 2.21 0.80 9.41
N PHE A 37 2.48 1.26 8.19
CA PHE A 37 3.74 0.99 7.50
C PHE A 37 4.95 1.66 8.13
N CYS A 38 4.86 2.95 8.45
CA CYS A 38 5.99 3.73 8.96
C CYS A 38 6.45 3.25 10.34
N PRO A 39 5.59 3.02 11.34
CA PRO A 39 6.02 2.48 12.62
C PRO A 39 6.65 1.10 12.52
N ALA A 40 6.12 0.23 11.66
CA ALA A 40 6.71 -1.07 11.37
C ALA A 40 8.09 -0.93 10.70
N MET A 41 8.27 0.01 9.76
CA MET A 41 9.56 0.31 9.14
C MET A 41 10.58 0.75 10.19
N ILE A 42 10.23 1.70 11.04
CA ILE A 42 11.12 2.18 12.10
C ILE A 42 11.56 1.02 12.99
N LYS A 43 10.65 0.13 13.37
CA LYS A 43 10.92 -1.02 14.23
C LYS A 43 11.85 -2.03 13.55
N HIS A 44 11.48 -2.53 12.39
CA HIS A 44 12.20 -3.62 11.72
C HIS A 44 13.55 -3.20 11.14
N TRP A 45 13.67 -1.94 10.74
CA TRP A 45 14.89 -1.43 10.12
C TRP A 45 15.81 -0.68 11.09
N GLY A 46 15.47 -0.68 12.39
CA GLY A 46 16.33 -0.10 13.44
C GLY A 46 16.47 1.42 13.34
N LEU A 47 15.44 2.12 12.84
CA LEU A 47 15.48 3.56 12.58
C LEU A 47 15.03 4.42 13.78
N GLN A 48 14.93 3.84 14.99
CA GLN A 48 14.48 4.56 16.18
C GLN A 48 15.34 5.81 16.48
N PRO A 49 16.68 5.79 16.38
CA PRO A 49 17.49 6.98 16.67
C PRO A 49 17.20 8.16 15.76
N ILE A 50 16.78 7.89 14.53
CA ILE A 50 16.47 8.89 13.51
C ILE A 50 14.97 8.88 13.15
N SER A 51 14.10 8.42 14.06
CA SER A 51 12.67 8.18 13.78
C SER A 51 11.91 9.40 13.27
N LYS A 52 12.30 10.62 13.69
CA LYS A 52 11.75 11.87 13.15
C LYS A 52 11.93 11.95 11.62
N TYR A 53 13.16 11.73 11.17
CA TYR A 53 13.51 11.80 9.75
C TYR A 53 12.96 10.60 8.97
N ALA A 54 12.95 9.43 9.59
CA ALA A 54 12.35 8.23 9.00
C ALA A 54 10.86 8.43 8.67
N ARG A 55 10.10 9.08 9.56
CA ARG A 55 8.70 9.47 9.29
C ARG A 55 8.59 10.44 8.13
N MET A 56 9.41 11.48 8.12
CA MET A 56 9.39 12.51 7.07
C MET A 56 9.73 11.89 5.70
N ALA A 57 10.76 11.04 5.61
CA ALA A 57 11.14 10.35 4.38
C ALA A 57 10.04 9.41 3.88
N TRP A 58 9.46 8.62 4.80
CA TRP A 58 8.37 7.71 4.48
C TRP A 58 7.13 8.45 3.96
N GLU A 59 6.71 9.52 4.66
CA GLU A 59 5.55 10.32 4.26
C GLU A 59 5.78 11.00 2.91
N PHE A 60 6.96 11.59 2.72
CA PHE A 60 7.30 12.19 1.43
C PHE A 60 7.22 11.17 0.30
N GLU A 61 7.87 10.01 0.45
CA GLU A 61 7.95 9.00 -0.58
C GLU A 61 6.57 8.43 -0.95
N ASN A 62 5.72 8.17 0.03
CA ASN A 62 4.46 7.47 -0.16
C ASN A 62 3.23 8.38 -0.36
N LEU A 63 3.25 9.61 0.14
CA LEU A 63 2.08 10.49 0.11
C LEU A 63 2.26 11.70 -0.82
N TYR A 64 3.50 12.18 -0.99
CA TYR A 64 3.75 13.46 -1.65
C TYR A 64 4.69 13.40 -2.85
N SER A 65 5.47 12.32 -3.01
CA SER A 65 6.38 12.17 -4.15
C SER A 65 5.64 11.67 -5.40
N LYS A 66 6.34 11.71 -6.54
CA LYS A 66 5.88 11.08 -7.80
C LYS A 66 5.77 9.55 -7.71
N ASP A 67 6.30 8.95 -6.66
CA ASP A 67 6.33 7.51 -6.43
C ASP A 67 5.12 7.03 -5.62
N ARG A 68 4.22 7.96 -5.23
CA ARG A 68 2.95 7.61 -4.58
C ARG A 68 2.20 6.56 -5.41
N GLY A 69 1.77 5.48 -4.75
CA GLY A 69 1.06 4.37 -5.38
C GLY A 69 1.96 3.26 -5.93
N LEU A 70 3.28 3.40 -5.87
CA LEU A 70 4.19 2.29 -6.17
C LEU A 70 4.11 1.19 -5.10
N SER A 71 4.66 0.02 -5.45
CA SER A 71 4.79 -1.09 -4.50
C SER A 71 5.47 -0.65 -3.20
N ARG A 72 4.89 -1.06 -2.05
CA ARG A 72 5.43 -0.80 -0.71
C ARG A 72 6.91 -1.17 -0.55
N PHE A 73 7.39 -2.17 -1.27
CA PHE A 73 8.78 -2.62 -1.21
C PHE A 73 9.73 -1.65 -1.92
N ILE A 74 9.28 -1.04 -3.02
CA ILE A 74 10.02 0.00 -3.73
C ILE A 74 10.12 1.25 -2.85
N THR A 75 9.01 1.68 -2.28
CA THR A 75 8.98 2.89 -1.45
C THR A 75 9.70 2.69 -0.13
N LEU A 76 9.71 1.47 0.45
CA LEU A 76 10.56 1.12 1.58
C LEU A 76 12.05 1.32 1.25
N TYR A 77 12.50 0.73 0.15
CA TYR A 77 13.89 0.87 -0.29
C TYR A 77 14.25 2.36 -0.49
N ARG A 78 13.44 3.10 -1.24
CA ARG A 78 13.68 4.51 -1.53
C ARG A 78 13.64 5.40 -0.30
N SER A 79 12.75 5.15 0.64
CA SER A 79 12.70 5.90 1.90
C SER A 79 13.99 5.76 2.71
N ILE A 80 14.58 4.55 2.76
CA ILE A 80 15.84 4.32 3.46
C ILE A 80 17.01 4.96 2.69
N GLU A 81 17.05 4.84 1.37
CA GLU A 81 18.09 5.48 0.56
C GLU A 81 18.02 7.02 0.68
N LEU A 82 16.82 7.61 0.66
CA LEU A 82 16.64 9.04 0.86
C LEU A 82 17.21 9.53 2.20
N LEU A 83 17.07 8.72 3.27
CA LEU A 83 17.64 9.04 4.59
C LEU A 83 19.17 9.08 4.56
N LYS A 84 19.82 8.21 3.78
CA LYS A 84 21.30 8.18 3.64
C LYS A 84 21.83 9.44 2.98
N ASP A 85 21.06 10.05 2.09
CA ASP A 85 21.41 11.24 1.34
C ASP A 85 21.04 12.56 2.04
N TRP A 86 20.35 12.48 3.19
CA TRP A 86 19.85 13.65 3.89
C TRP A 86 20.90 14.23 4.85
N ASP A 87 21.39 15.43 4.59
CA ASP A 87 22.46 16.07 5.37
C ASP A 87 22.18 16.13 6.87
N ALA A 88 20.94 16.50 7.25
CA ALA A 88 20.57 16.55 8.66
C ALA A 88 20.61 15.17 9.37
N VAL A 89 20.53 14.07 8.63
CA VAL A 89 20.63 12.71 9.18
C VAL A 89 22.11 12.28 9.27
N ARG A 90 22.94 12.75 8.32
CA ARG A 90 24.39 12.48 8.32
C ARG A 90 25.14 13.09 9.52
N GLU A 91 24.54 14.11 10.16
CA GLU A 91 25.07 14.70 11.40
C GLU A 91 24.92 13.78 12.63
N TYR A 92 24.08 12.76 12.54
CA TYR A 92 23.92 11.76 13.59
C TYR A 92 24.96 10.64 13.42
N ASP A 93 25.53 10.17 14.54
CA ASP A 93 26.33 8.95 14.57
C ASP A 93 25.39 7.73 14.50
N PHE A 94 24.93 7.45 13.28
CA PHE A 94 23.94 6.41 12.99
C PHE A 94 24.43 5.50 11.87
N GLU A 95 24.55 4.21 12.18
CA GLU A 95 24.87 3.19 11.20
C GLU A 95 23.59 2.75 10.45
N PHE A 96 23.53 3.03 9.16
CA PHE A 96 22.38 2.65 8.34
C PHE A 96 22.31 1.14 8.11
N PRO A 97 21.10 0.56 8.15
CA PRO A 97 20.92 -0.85 7.79
C PRO A 97 21.30 -1.09 6.32
N ASP A 98 21.87 -2.27 6.05
CA ASP A 98 22.12 -2.70 4.68
C ASP A 98 20.80 -2.92 3.92
N THR A 99 20.71 -2.34 2.76
CA THR A 99 19.58 -2.42 1.81
C THR A 99 19.95 -3.11 0.50
N GLY A 100 21.21 -3.54 0.37
CA GLY A 100 21.77 -4.06 -0.89
C GLY A 100 21.00 -5.27 -1.45
N ALA A 101 20.65 -6.23 -0.59
CA ALA A 101 19.87 -7.40 -1.01
C ALA A 101 18.44 -7.02 -1.44
N LEU A 102 17.79 -6.08 -0.73
CA LEU A 102 16.48 -5.56 -1.13
C LEU A 102 16.54 -4.87 -2.49
N GLY A 103 17.55 -4.02 -2.72
CA GLY A 103 17.74 -3.34 -3.99
C GLY A 103 17.99 -4.30 -5.16
N ARG A 104 18.74 -5.41 -4.96
CA ARG A 104 18.92 -6.46 -5.97
C ARG A 104 17.60 -7.18 -6.24
N TRP A 105 16.93 -7.63 -5.18
CA TRP A 105 15.66 -8.34 -5.31
C TRP A 105 14.61 -7.53 -6.07
N LEU A 106 14.49 -6.24 -5.82
CA LEU A 106 13.55 -5.36 -6.53
C LEU A 106 13.81 -5.25 -8.04
N ARG A 107 15.06 -5.47 -8.49
CA ARG A 107 15.41 -5.46 -9.91
C ARG A 107 15.19 -6.81 -10.59
N GLU A 108 15.30 -7.90 -9.84
CA GLU A 108 15.39 -9.27 -10.39
C GLU A 108 14.10 -10.07 -10.18
N ALA A 109 13.32 -9.74 -9.14
CA ALA A 109 12.10 -10.48 -8.83
C ALA A 109 11.02 -10.25 -9.89
N PRO A 110 10.38 -11.31 -10.40
CA PRO A 110 9.29 -11.21 -11.37
C PRO A 110 8.04 -10.51 -10.79
N ALA A 111 7.89 -10.53 -9.46
CA ALA A 111 6.83 -9.81 -8.74
C ALA A 111 7.31 -9.47 -7.32
N ALA A 112 7.12 -8.21 -6.92
CA ALA A 112 7.43 -7.75 -5.57
C ALA A 112 6.25 -8.03 -4.63
N ASN A 113 6.25 -9.21 -3.99
CA ASN A 113 5.22 -9.63 -3.03
C ASN A 113 5.80 -10.51 -1.91
N ASN A 114 5.00 -10.77 -0.86
CA ASN A 114 5.43 -11.56 0.29
C ASN A 114 5.83 -13.00 -0.07
N ALA A 115 5.15 -13.60 -1.04
CA ALA A 115 5.47 -14.98 -1.45
C ALA A 115 6.85 -15.07 -2.10
N ALA A 116 7.26 -14.03 -2.84
CA ALA A 116 8.59 -13.97 -3.45
C ALA A 116 9.72 -13.70 -2.44
N LEU A 117 9.41 -13.18 -1.25
CA LEU A 117 10.35 -12.99 -0.15
C LEU A 117 10.49 -14.24 0.73
N ALA A 118 9.42 -15.05 0.81
CA ALA A 118 9.37 -16.20 1.68
C ALA A 118 10.44 -17.24 1.31
N GLY A 119 11.22 -17.67 2.32
CA GLY A 119 12.23 -18.72 2.13
C GLY A 119 13.50 -18.26 1.39
N SER A 120 13.75 -16.96 1.28
CA SER A 120 14.94 -16.41 0.61
C SER A 120 16.26 -16.79 1.31
N GLY A 121 16.23 -17.00 2.63
CA GLY A 121 17.41 -17.23 3.47
C GLY A 121 18.33 -16.02 3.60
N ASP A 122 17.99 -14.88 3.00
CA ASP A 122 18.74 -13.63 3.14
C ASP A 122 18.16 -12.79 4.29
N PRO A 123 18.97 -12.41 5.30
CA PRO A 123 18.48 -11.69 6.48
C PRO A 123 17.79 -10.36 6.16
N VAL A 124 18.19 -9.66 5.10
CA VAL A 124 17.57 -8.39 4.67
C VAL A 124 16.18 -8.65 4.07
N LEU A 125 16.06 -9.69 3.26
CA LEU A 125 14.77 -10.07 2.66
C LEU A 125 13.81 -10.66 3.70
N GLU A 126 14.29 -11.43 4.66
CA GLU A 126 13.50 -11.92 5.80
C GLU A 126 13.00 -10.76 6.67
N ARG A 127 13.86 -9.77 6.97
CA ARG A 127 13.47 -8.53 7.66
C ARG A 127 12.38 -7.77 6.89
N THR A 128 12.53 -7.69 5.56
CA THR A 128 11.55 -7.05 4.68
C THR A 128 10.21 -7.77 4.74
N LEU A 129 10.22 -9.11 4.76
CA LEU A 129 9.01 -9.92 4.91
C LEU A 129 8.35 -9.67 6.28
N CYS A 130 9.12 -9.72 7.37
CA CYS A 130 8.60 -9.46 8.72
C CYS A 130 7.96 -8.06 8.81
N TRP A 131 8.62 -7.05 8.24
CA TRP A 131 8.04 -5.70 8.14
C TRP A 131 6.69 -5.70 7.39
N SER A 132 6.64 -6.37 6.24
CA SER A 132 5.42 -6.40 5.42
C SER A 132 4.27 -7.14 6.10
N LEU A 133 4.56 -8.23 6.81
CA LEU A 133 3.56 -8.99 7.56
C LEU A 133 3.03 -8.18 8.75
N GLU A 134 3.90 -7.57 9.56
CA GLU A 134 3.47 -6.70 10.65
C GLU A 134 2.66 -5.50 10.15
N SER A 135 3.04 -4.93 9.01
CA SER A 135 2.25 -3.85 8.41
C SER A 135 0.83 -4.30 8.06
N ASN A 136 0.67 -5.52 7.53
CA ASN A 136 -0.65 -6.08 7.24
C ASN A 136 -1.47 -6.32 8.51
N GLU A 137 -0.86 -6.82 9.59
CA GLU A 137 -1.52 -6.98 10.90
C GLU A 137 -2.01 -5.63 11.42
N ARG A 138 -1.16 -4.61 11.43
CA ARG A 138 -1.53 -3.25 11.84
C ARG A 138 -2.67 -2.67 11.00
N ILE A 139 -2.65 -2.88 9.68
CA ILE A 139 -3.73 -2.44 8.80
C ILE A 139 -5.04 -3.16 9.17
N SER A 140 -4.99 -4.45 9.44
CA SER A 140 -6.17 -5.22 9.87
C SER A 140 -6.76 -4.70 11.18
N ASP A 141 -5.90 -4.29 12.11
CA ASP A 141 -6.30 -3.85 13.45
C ASP A 141 -6.77 -2.38 13.49
N MET A 142 -6.26 -1.54 12.60
CA MET A 142 -6.46 -0.08 12.70
C MET A 142 -7.33 0.50 11.58
N VAL A 143 -7.34 -0.11 10.40
CA VAL A 143 -8.02 0.47 9.22
C VAL A 143 -9.41 -0.12 9.10
N TYR A 144 -10.34 0.48 9.83
CA TYR A 144 -11.77 0.14 9.78
C TYR A 144 -12.60 1.40 10.06
N GLY A 145 -13.87 1.39 9.60
CA GLY A 145 -14.79 2.51 9.82
C GLY A 145 -14.37 3.81 9.11
N ILE A 146 -13.48 3.74 8.11
CA ILE A 146 -13.06 4.91 7.34
C ILE A 146 -14.17 5.26 6.35
N PRO A 147 -14.75 6.48 6.41
CA PRO A 147 -15.77 6.88 5.48
C PRO A 147 -15.18 7.14 4.09
N PRO A 148 -15.99 7.01 3.03
CA PRO A 148 -15.60 7.45 1.70
C PRO A 148 -15.40 8.97 1.68
N PHE A 149 -14.60 9.47 0.73
CA PHE A 149 -14.47 10.89 0.50
C PHE A 149 -15.84 11.54 0.20
N PRO A 150 -16.00 12.85 0.47
CA PRO A 150 -17.22 13.58 0.12
C PRO A 150 -17.63 13.34 -1.33
N HIS A 151 -18.92 13.09 -1.54
CA HIS A 151 -19.56 12.85 -2.85
C HIS A 151 -19.22 11.51 -3.54
N VAL A 152 -18.36 10.66 -3.00
CA VAL A 152 -18.06 9.34 -3.60
C VAL A 152 -19.31 8.46 -3.62
N LYS A 153 -20.07 8.41 -2.52
CA LYS A 153 -21.29 7.59 -2.45
C LYS A 153 -22.31 8.01 -3.48
N GLU A 154 -22.59 9.30 -3.60
CA GLU A 154 -23.52 9.85 -4.58
C GLU A 154 -23.07 9.57 -6.01
N SER A 155 -21.77 9.70 -6.26
CA SER A 155 -21.16 9.43 -7.57
C SER A 155 -21.29 7.97 -7.96
N ILE A 156 -20.99 7.03 -7.05
CA ILE A 156 -21.13 5.59 -7.30
C ILE A 156 -22.58 5.22 -7.53
N LEU A 157 -23.51 5.74 -6.74
CA LEU A 157 -24.95 5.51 -6.92
C LEU A 157 -25.47 6.04 -8.26
N SER A 158 -24.93 7.16 -8.74
CA SER A 158 -25.29 7.71 -10.05
C SER A 158 -24.70 6.86 -11.18
N LEU A 159 -23.41 6.55 -11.09
CA LEU A 159 -22.68 5.79 -12.11
C LEU A 159 -23.23 4.36 -12.27
N SER A 160 -23.62 3.70 -11.18
CA SER A 160 -24.13 2.32 -11.21
C SER A 160 -25.42 2.14 -11.99
N ARG A 161 -26.10 3.23 -12.35
CA ARG A 161 -27.31 3.21 -13.21
C ARG A 161 -26.98 3.18 -14.70
N GLU A 162 -25.77 3.57 -15.08
CA GLU A 162 -25.37 3.78 -16.48
C GLU A 162 -24.12 3.02 -16.88
N ALA A 163 -23.38 2.48 -15.91
CA ALA A 163 -22.11 1.82 -16.14
C ALA A 163 -21.88 0.64 -15.19
N ASP A 164 -21.14 -0.34 -15.65
CA ASP A 164 -20.53 -1.33 -14.75
C ASP A 164 -19.36 -0.69 -14.03
N ILE A 165 -19.27 -0.90 -12.72
CA ILE A 165 -18.20 -0.35 -11.89
C ILE A 165 -17.32 -1.51 -11.41
N ILE A 166 -16.01 -1.42 -11.63
CA ILE A 166 -15.04 -2.35 -11.07
C ILE A 166 -14.03 -1.58 -10.19
N VAL A 167 -13.67 -2.19 -9.07
CA VAL A 167 -12.63 -1.67 -8.18
C VAL A 167 -11.29 -2.24 -8.61
N VAL A 168 -10.29 -1.37 -8.84
CA VAL A 168 -8.94 -1.74 -9.22
C VAL A 168 -7.98 -1.19 -8.19
N SER A 169 -7.41 -2.04 -7.35
CA SER A 169 -6.55 -1.64 -6.25
C SER A 169 -5.40 -2.63 -6.06
N ALA A 170 -4.30 -2.15 -5.45
CA ALA A 170 -3.19 -2.99 -5.00
C ALA A 170 -3.44 -3.62 -3.61
N THR A 171 -4.53 -3.29 -2.95
CA THR A 171 -4.93 -3.82 -1.65
C THR A 171 -5.50 -5.23 -1.78
N ALA A 172 -5.30 -6.09 -0.77
CA ALA A 172 -5.85 -7.44 -0.74
C ALA A 172 -7.39 -7.41 -0.86
N ARG A 173 -7.93 -8.33 -1.65
CA ARG A 173 -9.37 -8.38 -1.97
C ARG A 173 -10.27 -8.42 -0.74
N GLU A 174 -9.90 -9.20 0.26
CA GLU A 174 -10.67 -9.36 1.49
C GLU A 174 -10.78 -8.04 2.27
N ALA A 175 -9.72 -7.25 2.28
CA ALA A 175 -9.72 -5.93 2.92
C ALA A 175 -10.58 -4.93 2.14
N LEU A 176 -10.48 -4.93 0.80
CA LEU A 176 -11.33 -4.10 -0.05
C LEU A 176 -12.81 -4.45 0.12
N GLN A 177 -13.14 -5.74 0.06
CA GLN A 177 -14.52 -6.20 0.19
C GLN A 177 -15.13 -5.74 1.51
N ARG A 178 -14.40 -5.89 2.63
CA ARG A 178 -14.83 -5.40 3.95
C ARG A 178 -15.07 -3.89 3.95
N GLU A 179 -14.11 -3.10 3.43
CA GLU A 179 -14.19 -1.64 3.40
C GLU A 179 -15.41 -1.13 2.59
N TRP A 180 -15.62 -1.71 1.42
CA TRP A 180 -16.75 -1.36 0.55
C TRP A 180 -18.09 -1.83 1.12
N GLU A 181 -18.13 -2.97 1.81
CA GLU A 181 -19.30 -3.50 2.49
C GLU A 181 -19.70 -2.66 3.72
N GLU A 182 -18.72 -2.32 4.59
CA GLU A 182 -18.92 -1.46 5.78
C GLU A 182 -19.55 -0.11 5.40
N ASN A 183 -19.21 0.43 4.25
CA ASN A 183 -19.73 1.70 3.75
C ASN A 183 -21.00 1.57 2.89
N GLY A 184 -21.50 0.34 2.70
CA GLY A 184 -22.70 0.06 1.92
C GLY A 184 -22.55 0.35 0.42
N LEU A 185 -21.32 0.29 -0.11
CA LEU A 185 -20.98 0.56 -1.51
C LEU A 185 -20.82 -0.72 -2.34
N LEU A 186 -20.57 -1.85 -1.71
CA LEU A 186 -20.35 -3.13 -2.38
C LEU A 186 -21.49 -3.54 -3.34
N PRO A 187 -22.80 -3.32 -3.04
CA PRO A 187 -23.89 -3.69 -3.96
C PRO A 187 -23.90 -2.91 -5.28
N TYR A 188 -23.17 -1.81 -5.38
CA TYR A 188 -23.15 -0.95 -6.57
C TYR A 188 -21.94 -1.17 -7.46
N VAL A 189 -21.05 -2.09 -7.10
CA VAL A 189 -19.90 -2.47 -7.91
C VAL A 189 -20.06 -3.87 -8.47
N SER A 190 -19.69 -4.03 -9.73
CA SER A 190 -19.84 -5.29 -10.46
C SER A 190 -18.72 -6.29 -10.13
N MET A 191 -17.58 -5.78 -9.65
CA MET A 191 -16.40 -6.58 -9.32
C MET A 191 -15.41 -5.83 -8.42
N ILE A 192 -14.77 -6.56 -7.50
CA ILE A 192 -13.60 -6.15 -6.71
C ILE A 192 -12.45 -7.13 -6.99
#